data_59653453c6885721c81054131082335c
#
_entry.id   59653453c6885721c81054131082335c
#
_cell.length_a   1.000
_cell.length_b   1.000
_cell.length_c   1.000
_cell.angle_alpha   90.00
_cell.angle_beta   90.00
_cell.angle_gamma   90.00
#
_symmetry.space_group_name_H-M   'P 1'
#
loop_
_entity.id
_entity.type
_entity.pdbx_description
1 polymer ?
#
loop_
_entity_poly.entity_id
_entity_poly.type
_entity_poly.pdbx_seq_one_letter_code
_entity_poly.pdbx_strand_id
1 'polypeptide(L)'
;MPETTPLIKAALNLRAGAGFDVYDYSVSAYQYNNVPYNIHCMIGSNQIVLFLPSCQEFEISDILEYIGNNFETSISIHAENKLREYSIKICEQLQKTGYRGVLGIDYIYANGELYFIEINPRFQGSTRQLDNILKRNGLPSIFDYNYRAFTGKELPEVSVEWNKSVVN
;
A
#
# COMPACT_ATOMS: atom_id res chain seq x y z
N MET A 1 22.23 -15.14 4.49
CA MET A 1 21.24 -14.21 3.90
C MET A 1 19.88 -14.71 4.33
N PRO A 2 19.02 -13.89 4.94
CA PRO A 2 17.68 -14.33 5.26
C PRO A 2 16.97 -14.64 3.93
N GLU A 3 16.32 -15.79 3.87
CA GLU A 3 15.56 -16.24 2.72
C GLU A 3 14.55 -15.16 2.33
N THR A 4 14.66 -14.68 1.10
CA THR A 4 13.64 -13.81 0.51
C THR A 4 12.32 -14.55 0.58
N THR A 5 11.38 -13.99 1.32
CA THR A 5 10.05 -14.56 1.54
C THR A 5 9.45 -15.00 0.19
N PRO A 6 8.76 -16.14 0.12
CA PRO A 6 8.13 -16.65 -1.12
C PRO A 6 7.31 -15.61 -1.87
N LEU A 7 6.75 -14.64 -1.14
CA LEU A 7 5.96 -13.51 -1.65
C LEU A 7 6.76 -12.52 -2.50
N ILE A 8 8.02 -12.21 -2.15
CA ILE A 8 8.88 -11.33 -2.97
C ILE A 8 9.31 -12.07 -4.23
N LYS A 9 9.53 -13.38 -4.15
CA LYS A 9 9.80 -14.22 -5.33
C LYS A 9 8.58 -14.26 -6.26
N ALA A 10 7.37 -14.35 -5.75
CA ALA A 10 6.15 -14.31 -6.56
C ALA A 10 5.98 -12.96 -7.27
N ALA A 11 6.18 -11.83 -6.56
CA ALA A 11 6.09 -10.49 -7.15
C ALA A 11 7.15 -10.23 -8.22
N LEU A 12 8.36 -10.80 -8.06
CA LEU A 12 9.44 -10.69 -9.05
C LEU A 12 9.27 -11.66 -10.22
N ASN A 13 8.67 -12.83 -10.01
CA ASN A 13 8.39 -13.81 -11.06
C ASN A 13 7.16 -13.46 -11.92
N LEU A 14 6.22 -12.64 -11.43
CA LEU A 14 5.10 -12.11 -12.22
C LEU A 14 5.56 -11.24 -13.41
N ARG A 15 6.77 -10.68 -13.38
CA ARG A 15 7.40 -10.02 -14.54
C ARG A 15 7.97 -10.98 -15.60
N ALA A 16 8.09 -12.26 -15.30
CA ALA A 16 8.80 -13.24 -16.16
C ALA A 16 7.87 -14.12 -17.00
N GLY A 17 6.67 -13.68 -17.35
CA GLY A 17 5.89 -14.28 -18.47
C GLY A 17 5.34 -15.68 -18.25
N ALA A 18 5.20 -16.18 -17.03
CA ALA A 18 4.41 -17.38 -16.76
C ALA A 18 2.95 -16.96 -16.61
N GLY A 19 2.09 -17.38 -17.54
CA GLY A 19 0.67 -17.06 -17.59
C GLY A 19 -0.11 -17.54 -16.38
N PHE A 20 0.00 -16.80 -15.29
CA PHE A 20 -0.94 -16.83 -14.19
C PHE A 20 -2.02 -15.82 -14.49
N ASP A 21 -3.24 -16.30 -14.57
CA ASP A 21 -4.41 -15.46 -14.71
C ASP A 21 -4.62 -14.73 -13.37
N VAL A 22 -4.02 -13.54 -13.26
CA VAL A 22 -4.05 -12.68 -12.05
C VAL A 22 -5.50 -12.36 -11.68
N TYR A 23 -6.42 -12.41 -12.64
CA TYR A 23 -7.84 -12.13 -12.46
C TYR A 23 -8.54 -13.17 -11.57
N ASP A 24 -8.24 -14.45 -11.71
CA ASP A 24 -8.92 -15.51 -10.93
C ASP A 24 -8.49 -15.53 -9.46
N TYR A 25 -7.23 -15.15 -9.19
CA TYR A 25 -6.71 -15.14 -7.81
C TYR A 25 -7.23 -13.95 -7.00
N SER A 26 -7.39 -12.79 -7.62
CA SER A 26 -7.92 -11.60 -6.97
C SER A 26 -9.40 -11.76 -6.62
N VAL A 27 -10.22 -12.23 -7.55
CA VAL A 27 -11.67 -12.40 -7.33
C VAL A 27 -11.95 -13.43 -6.23
N SER A 28 -11.26 -14.56 -6.21
CA SER A 28 -11.43 -15.55 -5.15
C SER A 28 -10.90 -15.09 -3.79
N ALA A 29 -9.84 -14.28 -3.75
CA ALA A 29 -9.33 -13.71 -2.51
C ALA A 29 -10.33 -12.75 -1.85
N TYR A 30 -11.07 -11.97 -2.61
CA TYR A 30 -12.09 -11.04 -2.09
C TYR A 30 -13.38 -11.73 -1.65
N GLN A 31 -13.67 -12.96 -2.10
CA GLN A 31 -14.92 -13.67 -1.82
C GLN A 31 -15.00 -14.41 -0.47
N TYR A 32 -13.89 -14.60 0.27
CA TYR A 32 -13.82 -15.48 1.45
C TYR A 32 -13.48 -14.76 2.75
N ASN A 33 -14.31 -13.82 3.23
CA ASN A 33 -14.10 -13.12 4.51
C ASN A 33 -12.67 -12.57 4.73
N ASN A 34 -11.96 -12.30 3.64
CA ASN A 34 -10.64 -11.76 3.65
C ASN A 34 -10.71 -10.23 3.69
N VAL A 35 -9.74 -9.59 4.32
CA VAL A 35 -9.72 -8.13 4.43
C VAL A 35 -8.70 -7.56 3.47
N PRO A 36 -9.15 -6.82 2.42
CA PRO A 36 -8.27 -6.20 1.47
C PRO A 36 -7.71 -4.89 2.03
N TYR A 37 -6.40 -4.81 2.22
CA TYR A 37 -5.71 -3.61 2.66
C TYR A 37 -4.94 -2.95 1.54
N ASN A 38 -4.87 -1.63 1.59
CA ASN A 38 -4.02 -0.82 0.75
C ASN A 38 -3.16 0.11 1.61
N ILE A 39 -1.94 0.39 1.18
CA ILE A 39 -1.10 1.42 1.75
C ILE A 39 -0.45 2.26 0.66
N HIS A 40 -0.54 3.58 0.79
CA HIS A 40 0.25 4.49 -0.03
C HIS A 40 1.65 4.64 0.54
N CYS A 41 2.62 4.66 -0.35
CA CYS A 41 4.03 4.88 -0.04
C CYS A 41 4.59 6.00 -0.90
N MET A 42 5.60 6.70 -0.38
CA MET A 42 6.36 7.69 -1.11
C MET A 42 7.84 7.35 -1.05
N ILE A 43 8.47 7.23 -2.22
CA ILE A 43 9.89 6.90 -2.34
C ILE A 43 10.65 8.14 -2.81
N GLY A 44 11.46 8.70 -1.92
CA GLY A 44 12.43 9.76 -2.22
C GLY A 44 13.81 9.21 -2.49
N SER A 45 14.80 10.10 -2.63
CA SER A 45 16.17 9.71 -2.91
C SER A 45 16.78 8.86 -1.78
N ASN A 46 16.57 9.27 -0.53
CA ASN A 46 17.15 8.65 0.66
C ASN A 46 16.11 8.32 1.74
N GLN A 47 14.83 8.56 1.45
CA GLN A 47 13.75 8.40 2.42
C GLN A 47 12.61 7.62 1.80
N ILE A 48 11.90 6.88 2.65
CA ILE A 48 10.65 6.19 2.31
C ILE A 48 9.64 6.60 3.38
N VAL A 49 8.47 7.06 2.94
CA VAL A 49 7.35 7.40 3.82
C VAL A 49 6.21 6.43 3.55
N LEU A 50 5.73 5.79 4.61
CA LEU A 50 4.52 4.97 4.61
C LEU A 50 3.39 5.79 5.20
N PHE A 51 2.31 5.94 4.44
CA PHE A 51 1.12 6.65 4.90
C PHE A 51 0.18 5.73 5.70
N LEU A 52 -1.01 6.23 5.96
CA LEU A 52 -2.07 5.51 6.65
C LEU A 52 -2.54 4.33 5.80
N PRO A 53 -2.59 3.10 6.35
CA PRO A 53 -3.23 2.00 5.67
C PRO A 53 -4.74 2.19 5.63
N SER A 54 -5.39 1.58 4.65
CA SER A 54 -6.85 1.60 4.50
C SER A 54 -7.37 0.23 4.08
N CYS A 55 -8.63 -0.04 4.40
CA CYS A 55 -9.35 -1.19 3.88
C CYS A 55 -10.02 -0.80 2.55
N GLN A 56 -9.87 -1.63 1.53
CA GLN A 56 -10.60 -1.45 0.27
C GLN A 56 -12.03 -1.96 0.43
N GLU A 57 -12.98 -1.19 -0.05
CA GLU A 57 -14.40 -1.53 -0.01
C GLU A 57 -14.89 -1.92 -1.41
N PHE A 58 -15.63 -3.02 -1.47
CA PHE A 58 -16.17 -3.56 -2.70
C PHE A 58 -17.68 -3.81 -2.57
N GLU A 59 -18.41 -3.55 -3.62
CA GLU A 59 -19.77 -4.00 -3.77
C GLU A 59 -19.79 -5.28 -4.61
N ILE A 60 -20.53 -6.29 -4.13
CA ILE A 60 -20.68 -7.57 -4.82
C ILE A 60 -22.09 -7.61 -5.41
N SER A 61 -22.18 -7.40 -6.71
CA SER A 61 -23.38 -7.61 -7.50
C SER A 61 -23.13 -8.75 -8.49
N ASP A 62 -23.41 -8.56 -9.76
CA ASP A 62 -23.02 -9.49 -10.83
C ASP A 62 -21.51 -9.48 -11.11
N ILE A 63 -20.84 -8.38 -10.72
CA ILE A 63 -19.39 -8.19 -10.77
C ILE A 63 -18.90 -7.64 -9.44
N LEU A 64 -17.61 -7.86 -9.16
CA LEU A 64 -16.94 -7.24 -8.02
C LEU A 64 -16.55 -5.81 -8.40
N GLU A 65 -17.18 -4.81 -7.77
CA GLU A 65 -16.93 -3.39 -8.06
C GLU A 65 -16.23 -2.72 -6.88
N TYR A 66 -15.08 -2.09 -7.14
CA TYR A 66 -14.40 -1.27 -6.15
C TYR A 66 -15.16 0.04 -5.94
N ILE A 67 -15.58 0.32 -4.72
CA ILE A 67 -16.34 1.51 -4.35
C ILE A 67 -15.55 2.54 -3.54
N GLY A 68 -14.45 2.15 -2.92
CA GLY A 68 -13.63 3.10 -2.18
C GLY A 68 -12.65 2.48 -1.19
N ASN A 69 -12.09 3.34 -0.34
CA ASN A 69 -11.23 2.94 0.76
C ASN A 69 -11.74 3.53 2.07
N ASN A 70 -11.73 2.70 3.12
CA ASN A 70 -12.00 3.11 4.49
C ASN A 70 -10.67 3.27 5.24
N PHE A 71 -10.34 4.50 5.64
CA PHE A 71 -9.15 4.82 6.42
C PHE A 71 -9.39 4.75 7.94
N GLU A 72 -10.64 4.64 8.36
CA GLU A 72 -11.03 4.47 9.77
C GLU A 72 -11.09 2.99 10.19
N THR A 73 -10.64 2.09 9.31
CA THR A 73 -10.69 0.67 9.59
C THR A 73 -9.73 0.28 10.71
N SER A 74 -10.20 -0.59 11.59
CA SER A 74 -9.33 -1.20 12.59
C SER A 74 -8.52 -2.33 11.96
N ILE A 75 -7.23 -2.12 11.82
CA ILE A 75 -6.27 -3.18 11.49
C ILE A 75 -5.65 -3.71 12.80
N SER A 76 -5.55 -5.03 12.96
CA SER A 76 -4.86 -5.56 14.13
C SER A 76 -3.38 -5.12 14.13
N ILE A 77 -2.83 -4.88 15.31
CA ILE A 77 -1.42 -4.44 15.45
C ILE A 77 -0.46 -5.42 14.76
N HIS A 78 -0.78 -6.70 14.78
CA HIS A 78 0.02 -7.74 14.12
C HIS A 78 -0.03 -7.60 12.59
N ALA A 79 -1.21 -7.41 12.01
CA ALA A 79 -1.38 -7.23 10.57
C ALA A 79 -0.74 -5.90 10.11
N GLU A 80 -0.91 -4.81 10.88
CA GLU A 80 -0.30 -3.52 10.56
C GLU A 80 1.23 -3.60 10.57
N ASN A 81 1.83 -4.23 11.57
CA ASN A 81 3.27 -4.39 11.64
C ASN A 81 3.82 -5.17 10.44
N LYS A 82 3.18 -6.28 10.07
CA LYS A 82 3.54 -7.05 8.86
C LYS A 82 3.39 -6.21 7.58
N LEU A 83 2.28 -5.49 7.46
CA LEU A 83 1.99 -4.65 6.31
C LEU A 83 3.09 -3.59 6.12
N ARG A 84 3.44 -2.89 7.20
CA ARG A 84 4.51 -1.88 7.18
C ARG A 84 5.88 -2.49 6.88
N GLU A 85 6.23 -3.61 7.52
CA GLU A 85 7.49 -4.31 7.27
C GLU A 85 7.63 -4.73 5.80
N TYR A 86 6.58 -5.32 5.22
CA TYR A 86 6.61 -5.77 3.82
C TYR A 86 6.67 -4.59 2.87
N SER A 87 5.91 -3.53 3.15
CA SER A 87 5.89 -2.32 2.33
C SER A 87 7.26 -1.62 2.31
N ILE A 88 7.94 -1.51 3.45
CA ILE A 88 9.30 -0.96 3.50
C ILE A 88 10.26 -1.80 2.64
N LYS A 89 10.25 -3.12 2.78
CA LYS A 89 11.13 -4.01 1.99
C LYS A 89 10.90 -3.86 0.49
N ILE A 90 9.63 -3.75 0.06
CA ILE A 90 9.27 -3.53 -1.35
C ILE A 90 9.79 -2.16 -1.81
N CYS A 91 9.52 -1.11 -1.04
CA CYS A 91 9.95 0.26 -1.36
C CYS A 91 11.48 0.40 -1.43
N GLU A 92 12.22 -0.26 -0.54
CA GLU A 92 13.68 -0.28 -0.57
C GLU A 92 14.23 -0.91 -1.85
N GLN A 93 13.62 -2.00 -2.33
CA GLN A 93 14.03 -2.60 -3.61
C GLN A 93 13.73 -1.68 -4.79
N LEU A 94 12.54 -1.07 -4.82
CA LEU A 94 12.19 -0.10 -5.85
C LEU A 94 13.09 1.14 -5.82
N GLN A 95 13.43 1.63 -4.63
CA GLN A 95 14.35 2.76 -4.47
C GLN A 95 15.73 2.47 -5.08
N LYS A 96 16.27 1.26 -4.87
CA LYS A 96 17.54 0.80 -5.46
C LYS A 96 17.50 0.72 -6.99
N THR A 97 16.34 0.46 -7.59
CA THR A 97 16.16 0.49 -9.05
C THR A 97 16.02 1.90 -9.64
N GLY A 98 16.04 2.93 -8.78
CA GLY A 98 15.89 4.32 -9.19
C GLY A 98 14.45 4.83 -9.17
N TYR A 99 13.47 4.03 -8.74
CA TYR A 99 12.10 4.51 -8.63
C TYR A 99 11.99 5.67 -7.63
N ARG A 100 11.23 6.70 -7.98
CA ARG A 100 10.88 7.85 -7.14
C ARG A 100 9.41 8.17 -7.32
N GLY A 101 8.79 8.68 -6.26
CA GLY A 101 7.40 9.12 -6.30
C GLY A 101 6.45 8.21 -5.53
N VAL A 102 5.16 8.45 -5.73
CA VAL A 102 4.06 7.74 -5.08
C VAL A 102 3.85 6.36 -5.67
N LEU A 103 3.51 5.42 -4.81
CA LEU A 103 2.94 4.13 -5.21
C LEU A 103 1.93 3.65 -4.16
N GLY A 104 1.06 2.76 -4.55
CA GLY A 104 0.23 2.00 -3.63
C GLY A 104 0.60 0.53 -3.66
N ILE A 105 0.42 -0.14 -2.52
CA ILE A 105 0.63 -1.59 -2.40
C ILE A 105 -0.64 -2.20 -1.85
N ASP A 106 -1.13 -3.22 -2.54
CA ASP A 106 -2.34 -3.92 -2.18
C ASP A 106 -2.03 -5.28 -1.55
N TYR A 107 -2.75 -5.59 -0.48
CA TYR A 107 -2.61 -6.79 0.31
C TYR A 107 -3.97 -7.42 0.61
N ILE A 108 -3.98 -8.72 0.86
CA ILE A 108 -5.10 -9.45 1.46
C ILE A 108 -4.66 -10.00 2.80
N TYR A 109 -5.45 -9.74 3.85
CA TYR A 109 -5.28 -10.39 5.15
C TYR A 109 -6.28 -11.52 5.28
N ALA A 110 -5.77 -12.74 5.41
CA ALA A 110 -6.56 -13.95 5.45
C ALA A 110 -5.91 -14.97 6.41
N ASN A 111 -6.73 -15.63 7.24
CA ASN A 111 -6.27 -16.72 8.14
C ASN A 111 -5.08 -16.31 9.05
N GLY A 112 -5.02 -15.06 9.49
CA GLY A 112 -3.93 -14.56 10.33
C GLY A 112 -2.66 -14.18 9.60
N GLU A 113 -2.62 -14.29 8.26
CA GLU A 113 -1.49 -13.97 7.42
C GLU A 113 -1.80 -12.85 6.42
N LEU A 114 -0.76 -12.10 6.05
CA LEU A 114 -0.83 -11.02 5.07
C LEU A 114 -0.22 -11.49 3.75
N TYR A 115 -0.99 -11.38 2.67
CA TYR A 115 -0.59 -11.76 1.31
C TYR A 115 -0.45 -10.51 0.46
N PHE A 116 0.68 -10.37 -0.23
CA PHE A 116 0.90 -9.34 -1.23
C PHE A 116 0.09 -9.64 -2.49
N ILE A 117 -0.54 -8.62 -3.06
CA ILE A 117 -1.31 -8.71 -4.31
C ILE A 117 -0.57 -8.01 -5.44
N GLU A 118 -0.44 -6.67 -5.34
CA GLU A 118 0.18 -5.90 -6.43
C GLU A 118 0.81 -4.59 -5.94
N ILE A 119 1.63 -4.01 -6.82
CA ILE A 119 2.17 -2.66 -6.69
C ILE A 119 1.55 -1.79 -7.78
N ASN A 120 0.95 -0.67 -7.37
CA ASN A 120 0.39 0.34 -8.24
C ASN A 120 1.31 1.57 -8.26
N PRO A 121 2.28 1.70 -9.19
CA PRO A 121 3.26 2.79 -9.22
C PRO A 121 2.64 4.09 -9.79
N ARG A 122 1.57 4.56 -9.17
CA ARG A 122 0.75 5.69 -9.59
C ARG A 122 -0.11 6.22 -8.44
N PHE A 123 -0.71 7.37 -8.63
CA PHE A 123 -1.85 7.81 -7.82
C PHE A 123 -3.02 6.82 -7.99
N GLN A 124 -3.71 6.53 -6.89
CA GLN A 124 -4.81 5.57 -6.81
C GLN A 124 -6.16 6.29 -6.61
N GLY A 125 -7.25 5.56 -6.68
CA GLY A 125 -8.60 6.10 -6.42
C GLY A 125 -8.74 6.75 -5.03
N SER A 126 -8.09 6.17 -4.02
CA SER A 126 -8.08 6.65 -2.64
C SER A 126 -7.10 7.80 -2.36
N THR A 127 -6.25 8.19 -3.32
CA THR A 127 -5.23 9.24 -3.13
C THR A 127 -5.82 10.58 -2.70
N ARG A 128 -6.96 10.98 -3.28
CA ARG A 128 -7.62 12.24 -2.92
C ARG A 128 -8.14 12.23 -1.47
N GLN A 129 -8.63 11.09 -1.03
CA GLN A 129 -9.12 10.91 0.35
C GLN A 129 -7.95 11.01 1.33
N LEU A 130 -6.83 10.31 1.06
CA LEU A 130 -5.61 10.42 1.84
C LEU A 130 -5.07 11.86 1.86
N ASP A 131 -5.05 12.56 0.72
CA ASP A 131 -4.63 13.97 0.64
C ASP A 131 -5.45 14.88 1.56
N ASN A 132 -6.76 14.68 1.62
CA ASN A 132 -7.63 15.42 2.51
C ASN A 132 -7.32 15.12 3.99
N ILE A 133 -7.04 13.86 4.34
CA ILE A 133 -6.64 13.46 5.69
C ILE A 133 -5.32 14.14 6.07
N LEU A 134 -4.31 14.09 5.21
CA LEU A 134 -3.03 14.74 5.45
C LEU A 134 -3.21 16.25 5.74
N LYS A 135 -3.92 16.95 4.88
CA LYS A 135 -4.16 18.39 5.01
C LYS A 135 -4.92 18.77 6.28
N ARG A 136 -5.96 18.02 6.66
CA ARG A 136 -6.72 18.25 7.88
C ARG A 136 -5.87 18.11 9.15
N ASN A 137 -4.80 17.35 9.07
CA ASN A 137 -3.86 17.10 10.17
C ASN A 137 -2.57 17.95 10.06
N GLY A 138 -2.56 18.98 9.24
CA GLY A 138 -1.46 19.93 9.13
C GLY A 138 -0.23 19.39 8.38
N LEU A 139 -0.36 18.26 7.69
CA LEU A 139 0.69 17.70 6.85
C LEU A 139 0.62 18.24 5.43
N PRO A 140 1.75 18.25 4.70
CA PRO A 140 1.75 18.61 3.29
C PRO A 140 0.84 17.70 2.45
N SER A 141 0.40 18.21 1.32
CA SER A 141 -0.33 17.43 0.32
C SER A 141 0.51 16.24 -0.17
N ILE A 142 -0.13 15.11 -0.46
CA ILE A 142 0.55 13.96 -1.08
C ILE A 142 1.17 14.35 -2.43
N PHE A 143 0.64 15.36 -3.11
CA PHE A 143 1.22 15.90 -4.34
C PHE A 143 2.51 16.67 -4.08
N ASP A 144 2.62 17.37 -2.91
CA ASP A 144 3.86 18.02 -2.50
C ASP A 144 4.91 16.96 -2.12
N TYR A 145 4.53 15.90 -1.42
CA TYR A 145 5.42 14.75 -1.18
C TYR A 145 5.96 14.18 -2.49
N ASN A 146 5.09 13.98 -3.48
CA ASN A 146 5.49 13.45 -4.78
C ASN A 146 6.44 14.39 -5.53
N TYR A 147 6.17 15.69 -5.52
CA TYR A 147 7.07 16.70 -6.08
C TYR A 147 8.46 16.68 -5.39
N ARG A 148 8.47 16.59 -4.05
CA ARG A 148 9.72 16.50 -3.28
C ARG A 148 10.50 15.23 -3.62
N ALA A 149 9.83 14.10 -3.74
CA ALA A 149 10.45 12.82 -4.12
C ALA A 149 11.18 12.91 -5.48
N PHE A 150 10.57 13.55 -6.48
CA PHE A 150 11.18 13.73 -7.80
C PHE A 150 12.28 14.78 -7.84
N THR A 151 12.20 15.80 -6.99
CA THR A 151 13.19 16.90 -6.98
C THR A 151 14.32 16.69 -5.97
N GLY A 152 14.37 15.52 -5.30
CA GLY A 152 15.41 15.20 -4.32
C GLY A 152 15.31 15.99 -3.02
N LYS A 153 14.17 16.65 -2.75
CA LYS A 153 13.92 17.34 -1.50
C LYS A 153 13.57 16.36 -0.39
N GLU A 154 13.85 16.75 0.85
CA GLU A 154 13.49 15.99 2.03
C GLU A 154 11.97 15.75 2.13
N LEU A 155 11.59 14.52 2.48
CA LEU A 155 10.19 14.16 2.71
C LEU A 155 9.86 14.38 4.19
N PRO A 156 8.80 15.14 4.52
CA PRO A 156 8.32 15.26 5.89
C PRO A 156 7.96 13.90 6.47
N GLU A 157 8.31 13.67 7.73
CA GLU A 157 7.98 12.42 8.41
C GLU A 157 6.47 12.31 8.69
N VAL A 158 5.96 11.09 8.59
CA VAL A 158 4.62 10.72 9.02
C VAL A 158 4.78 9.68 10.13
N SER A 159 4.51 10.06 11.37
CA SER A 159 4.68 9.14 12.50
C SER A 159 3.59 8.07 12.57
N VAL A 160 3.93 6.92 13.16
CA VAL A 160 2.95 5.85 13.41
C VAL A 160 1.88 6.30 14.40
N GLU A 161 2.26 7.11 15.39
CA GLU A 161 1.34 7.71 16.37
C GLU A 161 0.32 8.61 15.69
N TRP A 162 0.76 9.41 14.71
CA TRP A 162 -0.15 10.22 13.89
C TRP A 162 -1.17 9.35 13.16
N ASN A 163 -0.73 8.26 12.55
CA ASN A 163 -1.64 7.31 11.89
C ASN A 163 -2.73 6.78 12.82
N LYS A 164 -2.42 6.58 14.11
CA LYS A 164 -3.39 6.12 15.12
C LYS A 164 -4.32 7.23 15.63
N SER A 165 -3.86 8.47 15.67
CA SER A 165 -4.64 9.61 16.20
C SER A 165 -5.70 10.10 15.21
N VAL A 166 -5.56 9.80 13.93
CA VAL A 166 -6.48 10.23 12.87
C VAL A 166 -7.73 9.34 12.80
N VAL A 167 -7.66 8.14 13.37
CA VAL A 167 -8.73 7.12 13.37
C VAL A 167 -9.62 7.20 14.62
N ASN A 168 -9.28 8.04 15.59
CA ASN A 168 -10.06 8.34 16.79
C ASN A 168 -10.62 9.76 16.68
#